data_d6d1a59e720d769c6c11c30b7299332c
#
_entry.id   d6d1a59e720d769c6c11c30b7299332c
#
_cell.length_a   1.000
_cell.length_b   1.000
_cell.length_c   1.000
_cell.angle_alpha   90.00
_cell.angle_beta   90.00
_cell.angle_gamma   90.00
#
_symmetry.space_group_name_H-M   'P 1'
#
loop_
_entity.id
_entity.type
_entity.pdbx_description
1 polymer ?
#
loop_
_entity_poly.entity_id
_entity_poly.type
_entity_poly.pdbx_seq_one_letter_code
_entity_poly.pdbx_strand_id
1 'polypeptide(L)'
;MTGEIKESMESAGLGNDAFEVSHSKSSVFYPLYQRKSELKHQTHYCPGCGHGIVHKLIAEAIQDVNLQDRTVFVSPVGCSVFAYYYFDLGNVQVAHGRAPAAATGIKRSCPDKIVIAYQGDGDLAAIGTAEIVHAANRGEKIAVFFVNNAIYGMTGGQMAPTTLVGQKTTTSPWGRRPSNEGFPLRVCELLSTLQAPVYIERVALSDNKNIMKAQRAIRKALEIQRDAAGFSFVEILSPCPTIWGMDPVEARKWVSERMAVTFPVKVFRDSRPSTITDNPPPVRAMPDVLEIPSAPPQGACKTAARAHPFEEMTIKIAGFGGQGVLLLGQLLAEMGMRERLEVSWLPSYGPEMRSGSAHCDVCMSKKRIGSPLVSQPNVLIAMNEISLRKFAPSVGPQGLILFNGTTLPPDFELPSSRIVCIPATEIADGLGSTKVANVVLMGAFLEETSCLSPETAARAIEDKVKRIELLEVNRRALEAGREFIDKEEMLVGAEPQPDGFPY
;
A
#
# COMPACT_ATOMS: atom_id res chain seq x y z
N MET A 1 6.53 37.76 8.46
CA MET A 1 5.73 37.69 9.70
C MET A 1 6.44 38.24 10.94
N THR A 2 7.74 38.46 10.95
CA THR A 2 8.46 39.07 12.07
C THR A 2 8.41 40.63 12.07
N GLY A 3 8.17 41.25 10.92
CA GLY A 3 8.07 42.71 10.81
C GLY A 3 6.75 43.31 11.29
N GLU A 4 5.62 42.71 10.84
CA GLU A 4 4.28 43.25 11.16
C GLU A 4 3.90 43.09 12.64
N ILE A 5 4.41 42.03 13.30
CA ILE A 5 4.18 41.84 14.75
C ILE A 5 5.01 42.87 15.56
N LYS A 6 6.21 43.23 15.10
CA LYS A 6 7.01 44.28 15.75
C LYS A 6 6.34 45.65 15.67
N GLU A 7 5.85 46.05 14.50
CA GLU A 7 5.15 47.33 14.31
C GLU A 7 3.87 47.45 15.15
N SER A 8 3.10 46.32 15.31
CA SER A 8 1.89 46.33 16.13
C SER A 8 2.18 46.40 17.64
N MET A 9 3.35 45.94 18.09
CA MET A 9 3.75 45.99 19.49
C MET A 9 4.41 47.36 19.89
N GLU A 10 5.10 48.00 18.97
CA GLU A 10 5.62 49.37 19.19
C GLU A 10 4.47 50.40 19.30
N SER A 11 3.37 50.19 18.58
CA SER A 11 2.17 51.06 18.69
C SER A 11 1.39 50.89 20.00
N ALA A 12 1.63 49.82 20.75
CA ALA A 12 0.93 49.52 22.00
C ALA A 12 1.67 50.01 23.27
N GLY A 13 2.83 50.70 23.16
CA GLY A 13 3.54 51.31 24.28
C GLY A 13 4.08 50.34 25.35
N LEU A 14 4.27 49.09 25.02
CA LEU A 14 4.85 48.08 25.90
C LEU A 14 6.38 48.21 25.86
N GLY A 15 6.97 48.52 26.99
CA GLY A 15 8.40 48.75 27.16
C GLY A 15 9.30 47.59 26.67
N ASN A 16 10.59 47.89 26.52
CA ASN A 16 11.64 47.07 25.91
C ASN A 16 11.92 45.67 26.52
N ASP A 17 11.09 45.17 27.43
CA ASP A 17 11.13 43.81 27.94
C ASP A 17 10.20 42.90 27.13
N ALA A 18 10.28 42.99 25.79
CA ALA A 18 9.53 42.12 24.89
C ALA A 18 10.01 40.67 25.06
N PHE A 19 9.17 39.82 25.64
CA PHE A 19 9.37 38.39 25.62
C PHE A 19 9.49 37.92 24.16
N GLU A 20 10.67 37.45 23.77
CA GLU A 20 10.83 36.77 22.48
C GLU A 20 10.16 35.41 22.55
N VAL A 21 8.95 35.31 22.02
CA VAL A 21 8.26 34.03 21.90
C VAL A 21 8.90 33.22 20.78
N SER A 22 9.93 32.46 21.12
CA SER A 22 10.56 31.54 20.21
C SER A 22 9.68 30.30 20.06
N HIS A 23 8.96 30.21 18.95
CA HIS A 23 8.28 28.96 18.55
C HIS A 23 9.27 28.08 17.79
N SER A 24 10.02 27.24 18.51
CA SER A 24 10.86 26.23 17.85
C SER A 24 9.96 25.16 17.20
N LYS A 25 10.15 24.97 15.91
CA LYS A 25 9.52 23.87 15.15
C LYS A 25 10.18 22.56 15.58
N SER A 26 9.40 21.49 15.81
CA SER A 26 9.97 20.18 16.09
C SER A 26 10.87 19.70 14.95
N SER A 27 12.00 19.08 15.31
CA SER A 27 12.95 18.46 14.36
C SER A 27 12.32 17.33 13.54
N VAL A 28 11.22 16.76 14.02
CA VAL A 28 10.48 15.68 13.37
C VAL A 28 9.71 16.16 12.14
N PHE A 29 9.58 17.46 11.93
CA PHE A 29 9.00 18.01 10.72
C PHE A 29 10.05 18.37 9.69
N TYR A 30 9.77 18.12 8.42
CA TYR A 30 10.60 18.63 7.33
C TYR A 30 10.86 20.14 7.48
N PRO A 31 12.07 20.61 7.21
CA PRO A 31 12.39 22.06 7.24
C PRO A 31 11.48 22.84 6.28
N LEU A 32 11.27 22.27 5.09
CA LEU A 32 10.38 22.78 4.05
C LEU A 32 9.50 21.64 3.58
N TYR A 33 8.20 21.87 3.42
CA TYR A 33 7.29 20.91 2.85
C TYR A 33 6.61 21.49 1.60
N GLN A 34 6.40 20.62 0.61
CA GLN A 34 5.76 21.04 -0.63
C GLN A 34 4.31 21.43 -0.37
N ARG A 35 3.89 22.55 -0.93
CA ARG A 35 2.53 23.06 -0.88
C ARG A 35 2.02 23.29 -2.29
N LYS A 36 0.73 23.49 -2.42
CA LYS A 36 0.18 24.08 -3.65
C LYS A 36 0.86 25.42 -3.87
N SER A 37 1.44 25.60 -5.05
CA SER A 37 2.32 26.73 -5.39
C SER A 37 1.70 28.12 -5.16
N GLU A 38 0.38 28.21 -5.17
CA GLU A 38 -0.41 29.45 -5.04
C GLU A 38 -0.65 29.87 -3.59
N LEU A 39 -0.39 29.01 -2.61
CA LEU A 39 -0.77 29.23 -1.20
C LEU A 39 0.41 28.95 -0.25
N LYS A 40 1.44 29.78 -0.32
CA LYS A 40 2.72 29.61 0.40
C LYS A 40 2.61 29.49 1.94
N HIS A 41 1.49 29.86 2.54
CA HIS A 41 1.30 29.90 4.00
C HIS A 41 0.20 28.97 4.54
N GLN A 42 -0.43 28.16 3.68
CA GLN A 42 -1.52 27.28 4.09
C GLN A 42 -1.06 25.82 4.14
N THR A 43 -1.58 25.08 5.12
CA THR A 43 -1.44 23.63 5.19
C THR A 43 -2.49 22.96 4.29
N HIS A 44 -2.40 21.63 4.10
CA HIS A 44 -3.43 20.84 3.42
C HIS A 44 -4.72 20.71 4.25
N TYR A 45 -4.67 21.09 5.53
CA TYR A 45 -5.81 21.02 6.44
C TYR A 45 -6.64 22.28 6.43
N CYS A 46 -7.94 22.12 6.68
CA CYS A 46 -8.86 23.24 6.80
C CYS A 46 -8.54 24.10 8.02
N PRO A 47 -8.85 25.41 8.01
CA PRO A 47 -8.70 26.27 9.18
C PRO A 47 -9.44 25.71 10.40
N GLY A 48 -8.76 25.62 11.54
CA GLY A 48 -9.31 25.08 12.79
C GLY A 48 -9.48 23.56 12.85
N CYS A 49 -9.07 22.83 11.82
CA CYS A 49 -9.05 21.37 11.82
C CYS A 49 -8.11 20.82 12.89
N GLY A 50 -8.53 19.79 13.61
CA GLY A 50 -7.75 19.19 14.69
C GLY A 50 -6.50 18.45 14.24
N HIS A 51 -6.40 18.01 12.97
CA HIS A 51 -5.21 17.30 12.47
C HIS A 51 -3.90 18.08 12.67
N GLY A 52 -3.90 19.40 12.46
CA GLY A 52 -2.71 20.23 12.67
C GLY A 52 -2.23 20.20 14.12
N ILE A 53 -3.15 20.20 15.09
CA ILE A 53 -2.82 20.08 16.52
C ILE A 53 -2.27 18.68 16.79
N VAL A 54 -2.94 17.62 16.30
CA VAL A 54 -2.48 16.23 16.49
C VAL A 54 -1.08 16.01 15.93
N HIS A 55 -0.78 16.55 14.74
CA HIS A 55 0.57 16.46 14.16
C HIS A 55 1.61 17.09 15.08
N LYS A 56 1.33 18.28 15.60
CA LYS A 56 2.25 18.96 16.53
C LYS A 56 2.49 18.09 17.77
N LEU A 57 1.43 17.56 18.38
CA LEU A 57 1.54 16.74 19.60
C LEU A 57 2.31 15.42 19.34
N ILE A 58 2.11 14.78 18.18
CA ILE A 58 2.85 13.56 17.81
C ILE A 58 4.33 13.91 17.56
N ALA A 59 4.62 14.98 16.82
CA ALA A 59 6.00 15.38 16.53
C ALA A 59 6.78 15.74 17.80
N GLU A 60 6.19 16.53 18.70
CA GLU A 60 6.77 16.86 19.99
C GLU A 60 7.02 15.60 20.83
N ALA A 61 6.06 14.69 20.89
CA ALA A 61 6.21 13.45 21.64
C ALA A 61 7.30 12.53 21.08
N ILE A 62 7.43 12.40 19.74
CA ILE A 62 8.51 11.65 19.10
C ILE A 62 9.87 12.28 19.42
N GLN A 63 9.98 13.60 19.36
CA GLN A 63 11.20 14.33 19.69
C GLN A 63 11.57 14.16 21.16
N ASP A 64 10.62 14.35 22.07
CA ASP A 64 10.81 14.28 23.53
C ASP A 64 11.34 12.90 23.98
N VAL A 65 10.90 11.83 23.31
CA VAL A 65 11.33 10.46 23.65
C VAL A 65 12.43 9.92 22.72
N ASN A 66 12.99 10.79 21.85
CA ASN A 66 14.10 10.52 20.95
C ASN A 66 13.88 9.30 20.04
N LEU A 67 12.77 9.27 19.30
CA LEU A 67 12.36 8.13 18.47
C LEU A 67 12.38 8.42 16.96
N GLN A 68 12.83 9.58 16.50
CA GLN A 68 12.73 10.02 15.09
C GLN A 68 13.29 8.99 14.12
N ASP A 69 14.55 8.56 14.29
CA ASP A 69 15.24 7.64 13.37
C ASP A 69 14.70 6.21 13.38
N ARG A 70 13.88 5.89 14.38
CA ARG A 70 13.30 4.56 14.57
C ARG A 70 11.83 4.51 14.19
N THR A 71 11.18 5.64 13.93
CA THR A 71 9.73 5.71 13.72
C THR A 71 9.37 5.46 12.26
N VAL A 72 8.38 4.59 12.07
CA VAL A 72 7.69 4.37 10.79
C VAL A 72 6.22 4.76 10.96
N PHE A 73 5.80 5.71 10.14
CA PHE A 73 4.45 6.24 10.13
C PHE A 73 3.63 5.53 9.04
N VAL A 74 2.53 4.92 9.39
CA VAL A 74 1.62 4.25 8.44
C VAL A 74 0.43 5.17 8.19
N SER A 75 0.37 5.71 6.98
CA SER A 75 -0.64 6.69 6.55
C SER A 75 -1.62 6.03 5.58
N PRO A 76 -2.85 5.74 6.00
CA PRO A 76 -3.89 5.21 5.12
C PRO A 76 -4.62 6.33 4.37
N VAL A 77 -5.82 6.06 3.88
CA VAL A 77 -6.64 7.02 3.13
C VAL A 77 -7.47 7.91 4.06
N GLY A 78 -7.75 9.13 3.64
CA GLY A 78 -8.47 10.16 4.37
C GLY A 78 -7.57 11.34 4.74
N CYS A 79 -8.05 12.30 5.54
CA CYS A 79 -7.26 13.47 5.93
C CYS A 79 -5.94 13.13 6.63
N SER A 80 -5.85 11.99 7.27
CA SER A 80 -4.64 11.49 7.91
C SER A 80 -3.49 11.21 6.93
N VAL A 81 -3.78 10.93 5.64
CA VAL A 81 -2.77 10.64 4.62
C VAL A 81 -1.78 11.79 4.44
N PHE A 82 -2.21 13.02 4.61
CA PHE A 82 -1.35 14.19 4.42
C PHE A 82 -0.18 14.28 5.43
N ALA A 83 -0.12 13.40 6.42
CA ALA A 83 0.99 13.33 7.37
C ALA A 83 2.35 13.22 6.66
N TYR A 84 2.45 12.50 5.54
CA TYR A 84 3.70 12.30 4.80
C TYR A 84 4.30 13.60 4.24
N TYR A 85 3.51 14.66 4.08
CA TYR A 85 4.03 15.97 3.65
C TYR A 85 4.76 16.73 4.76
N TYR A 86 4.56 16.37 6.02
CA TYR A 86 5.00 17.16 7.17
C TYR A 86 6.07 16.47 7.99
N PHE A 87 5.97 15.15 8.20
CA PHE A 87 6.86 14.41 9.07
C PHE A 87 8.10 13.90 8.33
N ASP A 88 9.28 14.24 8.85
CA ASP A 88 10.56 13.67 8.42
C ASP A 88 10.81 12.35 9.16
N LEU A 89 10.08 11.35 8.75
CA LEU A 89 10.06 9.98 9.30
C LEU A 89 9.96 8.96 8.18
N GLY A 90 10.27 7.70 8.47
CA GLY A 90 9.84 6.61 7.59
C GLY A 90 8.33 6.65 7.41
N ASN A 91 7.85 6.68 6.18
CA ASN A 91 6.42 6.71 5.87
C ASN A 91 6.03 5.61 4.90
N VAL A 92 4.93 4.92 5.18
CA VAL A 92 4.33 3.91 4.31
C VAL A 92 2.87 4.26 4.09
N GLN A 93 2.50 4.52 2.84
CA GLN A 93 1.09 4.68 2.46
C GLN A 93 0.47 3.32 2.18
N VAL A 94 -0.76 3.13 2.65
CA VAL A 94 -1.48 1.86 2.53
C VAL A 94 -2.92 2.07 2.05
N ALA A 95 -3.54 1.02 1.57
CA ALA A 95 -4.94 1.04 1.18
C ALA A 95 -5.86 1.38 2.37
N HIS A 96 -7.02 1.94 2.05
CA HIS A 96 -8.03 2.37 3.04
C HIS A 96 -8.39 1.26 4.03
N GLY A 97 -8.30 1.54 5.32
CA GLY A 97 -8.59 0.61 6.40
C GLY A 97 -7.47 -0.37 6.73
N ARG A 98 -6.38 -0.42 5.97
CA ARG A 98 -5.35 -1.46 6.10
C ARG A 98 -4.15 -1.08 6.97
N ALA A 99 -4.16 0.11 7.58
CA ALA A 99 -3.03 0.56 8.40
C ALA A 99 -2.68 -0.39 9.56
N PRO A 100 -3.61 -0.94 10.35
CA PRO A 100 -3.24 -1.85 11.43
C PRO A 100 -2.65 -3.18 10.94
N ALA A 101 -3.10 -3.67 9.78
CA ALA A 101 -2.55 -4.89 9.17
C ALA A 101 -1.12 -4.66 8.65
N ALA A 102 -0.90 -3.55 7.92
CA ALA A 102 0.44 -3.17 7.44
C ALA A 102 1.39 -2.87 8.60
N ALA A 103 0.93 -2.14 9.62
CA ALA A 103 1.69 -1.86 10.82
C ALA A 103 2.11 -3.14 11.56
N THR A 104 1.23 -4.14 11.62
CA THR A 104 1.54 -5.48 12.15
C THR A 104 2.69 -6.12 11.37
N GLY A 105 2.62 -6.12 10.03
CA GLY A 105 3.66 -6.68 9.16
C GLY A 105 5.00 -5.97 9.35
N ILE A 106 5.01 -4.63 9.31
CA ILE A 106 6.21 -3.82 9.52
C ILE A 106 6.82 -4.09 10.90
N LYS A 107 6.00 -4.10 11.96
CA LYS A 107 6.50 -4.33 13.33
C LYS A 107 7.11 -5.70 13.52
N ARG A 108 6.50 -6.73 12.91
CA ARG A 108 7.01 -8.10 12.99
C ARG A 108 8.29 -8.31 12.19
N SER A 109 8.40 -7.65 11.02
CA SER A 109 9.60 -7.69 10.18
C SER A 109 10.75 -6.83 10.70
N CYS A 110 10.43 -5.73 11.39
CA CYS A 110 11.39 -4.78 11.95
C CYS A 110 11.08 -4.52 13.44
N PRO A 111 11.39 -5.46 14.35
CA PRO A 111 10.98 -5.40 15.76
C PRO A 111 11.53 -4.20 16.54
N ASP A 112 12.65 -3.63 16.12
CA ASP A 112 13.30 -2.45 16.70
C ASP A 112 12.61 -1.14 16.34
N LYS A 113 11.78 -1.12 15.28
CA LYS A 113 11.10 0.10 14.84
C LYS A 113 9.88 0.42 15.70
N ILE A 114 9.61 1.71 15.81
CA ILE A 114 8.38 2.26 16.41
C ILE A 114 7.38 2.47 15.28
N VAL A 115 6.28 1.74 15.31
CA VAL A 115 5.28 1.78 14.23
C VAL A 115 4.03 2.51 14.72
N ILE A 116 3.67 3.58 14.01
CA ILE A 116 2.51 4.41 14.29
C ILE A 116 1.48 4.25 13.18
N ALA A 117 0.26 3.82 13.50
CA ALA A 117 -0.87 3.89 12.59
C ALA A 117 -1.70 5.15 12.91
N TYR A 118 -1.85 6.05 11.94
CA TYR A 118 -2.56 7.33 12.10
C TYR A 118 -3.80 7.35 11.20
N GLN A 119 -4.99 7.27 11.79
CA GLN A 119 -6.22 6.96 11.07
C GLN A 119 -7.37 7.87 11.45
N GLY A 120 -8.24 8.19 10.47
CA GLY A 120 -9.54 8.81 10.69
C GLY A 120 -10.66 7.79 10.95
N ASP A 121 -11.85 8.27 11.27
CA ASP A 121 -13.01 7.42 11.61
C ASP A 121 -13.54 6.61 10.42
N GLY A 122 -13.53 7.14 9.24
CA GLY A 122 -13.87 6.39 8.03
C GLY A 122 -12.87 5.28 7.71
N ASP A 123 -11.62 5.51 8.03
CA ASP A 123 -10.56 4.55 7.79
C ASP A 123 -10.57 3.43 8.85
N LEU A 124 -10.48 3.78 10.11
CA LEU A 124 -10.36 2.81 11.19
C LEU A 124 -11.69 2.16 11.57
N ALA A 125 -12.74 2.98 11.75
CA ALA A 125 -14.01 2.51 12.31
C ALA A 125 -15.02 2.03 11.27
N ALA A 126 -14.74 2.22 9.95
CA ALA A 126 -15.54 1.67 8.86
C ALA A 126 -14.79 0.52 8.19
N ILE A 127 -13.92 0.85 7.20
CA ILE A 127 -13.25 -0.17 6.38
C ILE A 127 -12.28 -1.01 7.21
N GLY A 128 -11.56 -0.39 8.15
CA GLY A 128 -10.52 -1.01 8.96
C GLY A 128 -10.99 -1.62 10.29
N THR A 129 -12.30 -1.79 10.51
CA THR A 129 -12.83 -2.28 11.79
C THR A 129 -12.29 -3.67 12.16
N ALA A 130 -12.21 -4.58 11.21
CA ALA A 130 -11.66 -5.91 11.44
C ALA A 130 -10.15 -5.85 11.75
N GLU A 131 -9.42 -5.06 11.00
CA GLU A 131 -7.97 -4.93 11.13
C GLU A 131 -7.57 -4.39 12.50
N ILE A 132 -8.26 -3.35 12.99
CA ILE A 132 -7.94 -2.78 14.31
C ILE A 132 -8.30 -3.73 15.44
N VAL A 133 -9.45 -4.42 15.36
CA VAL A 133 -9.85 -5.41 16.36
C VAL A 133 -8.84 -6.55 16.45
N HIS A 134 -8.42 -7.10 15.31
CA HIS A 134 -7.45 -8.19 15.27
C HIS A 134 -6.05 -7.77 15.69
N ALA A 135 -5.57 -6.58 15.30
CA ALA A 135 -4.28 -6.06 15.75
C ALA A 135 -4.27 -5.85 17.28
N ALA A 136 -5.33 -5.25 17.81
CA ALA A 136 -5.50 -5.05 19.25
C ALA A 136 -5.60 -6.38 20.01
N ASN A 137 -6.39 -7.34 19.49
CA ASN A 137 -6.57 -8.64 20.13
C ASN A 137 -5.27 -9.47 20.23
N ARG A 138 -4.38 -9.32 19.23
CA ARG A 138 -3.04 -9.94 19.28
C ARG A 138 -2.05 -9.19 20.14
N GLY A 139 -2.39 -7.99 20.62
CA GLY A 139 -1.47 -7.16 21.39
C GLY A 139 -0.26 -6.68 20.58
N GLU A 140 -0.45 -6.43 19.27
CA GLU A 140 0.64 -5.98 18.40
C GLU A 140 1.32 -4.74 18.99
N LYS A 141 2.65 -4.73 19.00
CA LYS A 141 3.43 -3.63 19.58
C LYS A 141 3.45 -2.42 18.63
N ILE A 142 2.30 -1.81 18.44
CA ILE A 142 2.09 -0.61 17.60
C ILE A 142 1.34 0.46 18.39
N ALA A 143 1.55 1.73 18.04
CA ALA A 143 0.75 2.84 18.53
C ALA A 143 -0.31 3.20 17.48
N VAL A 144 -1.56 3.31 17.89
CA VAL A 144 -2.65 3.74 17.02
C VAL A 144 -3.21 5.07 17.50
N PHE A 145 -3.11 6.10 16.66
CA PHE A 145 -3.73 7.39 16.88
C PHE A 145 -4.95 7.53 15.97
N PHE A 146 -6.11 7.52 16.59
CA PHE A 146 -7.39 7.52 15.92
C PHE A 146 -8.08 8.89 16.05
N VAL A 147 -8.17 9.62 14.95
CA VAL A 147 -8.86 10.92 14.90
C VAL A 147 -10.33 10.69 14.60
N ASN A 148 -11.16 10.90 15.61
CA ASN A 148 -12.61 10.83 15.52
C ASN A 148 -13.18 12.24 15.39
N ASN A 149 -13.71 12.58 14.23
CA ASN A 149 -14.42 13.84 13.95
C ASN A 149 -15.90 13.62 13.58
N ALA A 150 -16.41 12.43 13.80
CA ALA A 150 -17.81 12.04 13.62
C ALA A 150 -18.38 12.25 12.20
N ILE A 151 -17.52 12.30 11.16
CA ILE A 151 -17.94 12.52 9.76
C ILE A 151 -16.82 12.17 8.77
N TYR A 152 -17.14 11.74 7.55
CA TYR A 152 -16.16 11.63 6.48
C TYR A 152 -15.80 13.04 5.95
N GLY A 153 -14.69 13.60 6.42
CA GLY A 153 -14.32 14.96 6.08
C GLY A 153 -13.86 15.13 4.63
N MET A 154 -12.91 14.30 4.17
CA MET A 154 -12.25 14.47 2.87
C MET A 154 -13.22 14.37 1.68
N THR A 155 -14.20 13.50 1.75
CA THR A 155 -15.12 13.19 0.65
C THR A 155 -16.37 14.06 0.61
N GLY A 156 -16.52 15.03 1.53
CA GLY A 156 -17.61 16.00 1.50
C GLY A 156 -18.72 15.77 2.52
N GLY A 157 -18.45 15.08 3.61
CA GLY A 157 -19.34 15.06 4.77
C GLY A 157 -20.37 13.94 4.81
N GLN A 158 -20.04 12.74 4.36
CA GLN A 158 -20.88 11.56 4.51
C GLN A 158 -20.89 11.08 5.97
N MET A 159 -21.89 10.29 6.31
CA MET A 159 -22.04 9.68 7.62
C MET A 159 -20.93 8.66 7.87
N ALA A 160 -20.18 8.84 8.96
CA ALA A 160 -19.20 7.88 9.47
C ALA A 160 -19.84 6.93 10.50
N PRO A 161 -19.24 5.79 10.82
CA PRO A 161 -19.69 4.94 11.92
C PRO A 161 -19.79 5.67 13.26
N THR A 162 -18.98 6.70 13.46
CA THR A 162 -18.91 7.53 14.67
C THR A 162 -19.87 8.73 14.69
N THR A 163 -20.55 9.01 13.59
CA THR A 163 -21.53 10.13 13.50
C THR A 163 -22.57 10.05 14.60
N LEU A 164 -22.84 11.18 15.27
CA LEU A 164 -23.73 11.23 16.44
C LEU A 164 -25.20 11.05 16.04
N VAL A 165 -26.01 10.56 16.97
CA VAL A 165 -27.46 10.50 16.80
C VAL A 165 -27.99 11.92 16.58
N GLY A 166 -28.81 12.10 15.55
CA GLY A 166 -29.34 13.39 15.12
C GLY A 166 -28.37 14.29 14.33
N GLN A 167 -27.09 13.93 14.21
CA GLN A 167 -26.15 14.69 13.40
C GLN A 167 -26.49 14.53 11.91
N LYS A 168 -26.69 15.67 11.23
CA LYS A 168 -26.94 15.72 9.79
C LYS A 168 -25.63 15.58 9.01
N THR A 169 -25.67 14.81 7.92
CA THR A 169 -24.56 14.61 6.99
C THR A 169 -25.11 14.57 5.56
N THR A 170 -24.23 14.57 4.56
CA THR A 170 -24.67 14.49 3.15
C THR A 170 -25.41 13.19 2.83
N THR A 171 -25.14 12.10 3.53
CA THR A 171 -25.82 10.80 3.38
C THR A 171 -26.88 10.52 4.46
N SER A 172 -27.01 11.38 5.47
CA SER A 172 -28.08 11.37 6.46
C SER A 172 -28.65 12.78 6.67
N PRO A 173 -29.37 13.35 5.68
CA PRO A 173 -29.80 14.75 5.71
C PRO A 173 -30.82 15.05 6.81
N TRP A 174 -31.54 14.04 7.27
CA TRP A 174 -32.49 14.14 8.39
C TRP A 174 -31.85 13.90 9.76
N GLY A 175 -30.53 13.70 9.78
CA GLY A 175 -29.78 13.27 10.95
C GLY A 175 -29.78 11.75 11.14
N ARG A 176 -28.70 11.23 11.75
CA ARG A 176 -28.57 9.80 12.07
C ARG A 176 -29.70 9.34 13.00
N ARG A 177 -30.39 8.30 12.65
CA ARG A 177 -31.48 7.69 13.42
C ARG A 177 -31.11 6.25 13.80
N PRO A 178 -31.14 5.89 15.11
CA PRO A 178 -30.79 4.56 15.57
C PRO A 178 -31.62 3.43 14.92
N SER A 179 -32.88 3.71 14.57
CA SER A 179 -33.76 2.74 13.93
C SER A 179 -33.38 2.40 12.48
N ASN A 180 -32.56 3.23 11.83
CA ASN A 180 -32.15 3.04 10.44
C ASN A 180 -30.63 2.87 10.30
N GLU A 181 -29.83 3.77 10.87
CA GLU A 181 -28.37 3.78 10.72
C GLU A 181 -27.62 3.25 11.98
N GLY A 182 -28.36 2.79 12.99
CA GLY A 182 -27.78 2.31 14.24
C GLY A 182 -27.13 3.41 15.08
N PHE A 183 -26.50 3.02 16.16
CA PHE A 183 -25.83 3.93 17.10
C PHE A 183 -24.37 4.22 16.67
N PRO A 184 -23.79 5.35 17.15
CA PRO A 184 -22.37 5.64 16.97
C PRO A 184 -21.47 4.52 17.50
N LEU A 185 -20.49 4.10 16.69
CA LEU A 185 -19.54 3.06 17.10
C LEU A 185 -18.54 3.64 18.12
N ARG A 186 -18.49 3.05 19.30
CA ARG A 186 -17.60 3.43 20.41
C ARG A 186 -16.35 2.56 20.40
N VAL A 187 -15.30 3.00 19.71
CA VAL A 187 -14.12 2.19 19.44
C VAL A 187 -13.32 1.89 20.71
N CYS A 188 -13.11 2.88 21.60
CA CYS A 188 -12.43 2.63 22.88
C CYS A 188 -13.15 1.57 23.73
N GLU A 189 -14.47 1.66 23.82
CA GLU A 189 -15.29 0.67 24.55
C GLU A 189 -15.16 -0.72 23.92
N LEU A 190 -15.24 -0.82 22.59
CA LEU A 190 -15.07 -2.07 21.87
C LEU A 190 -13.69 -2.70 22.15
N LEU A 191 -12.63 -1.93 21.98
CA LEU A 191 -11.26 -2.44 22.19
C LEU A 191 -10.96 -2.74 23.67
N SER A 192 -11.64 -2.08 24.62
CA SER A 192 -11.46 -2.33 26.04
C SER A 192 -11.99 -3.68 26.50
N THR A 193 -12.82 -4.36 25.71
CA THR A 193 -13.27 -5.74 25.97
C THR A 193 -12.18 -6.79 25.69
N LEU A 194 -11.17 -6.44 24.90
CA LEU A 194 -10.06 -7.33 24.55
C LEU A 194 -9.03 -7.38 25.70
N GLN A 195 -8.34 -8.51 25.85
CA GLN A 195 -7.39 -8.69 26.96
C GLN A 195 -6.01 -8.11 26.69
N ALA A 196 -5.54 -8.18 25.45
CA ALA A 196 -4.16 -7.89 25.09
C ALA A 196 -3.75 -6.39 25.06
N PRO A 197 -4.63 -5.40 24.76
CA PRO A 197 -4.22 -4.01 24.78
C PRO A 197 -3.75 -3.57 26.17
N VAL A 198 -2.63 -2.85 26.23
CA VAL A 198 -2.08 -2.35 27.51
C VAL A 198 -2.49 -0.91 27.81
N TYR A 199 -2.79 -0.14 26.78
CA TYR A 199 -3.22 1.23 26.94
C TYR A 199 -4.33 1.61 25.96
N ILE A 200 -5.43 2.14 26.48
CA ILE A 200 -6.56 2.66 25.72
C ILE A 200 -7.04 3.93 26.39
N GLU A 201 -6.97 5.07 25.73
CA GLU A 201 -7.48 6.35 26.25
C GLU A 201 -8.22 7.12 25.16
N ARG A 202 -9.30 7.81 25.56
CA ARG A 202 -9.97 8.80 24.72
C ARG A 202 -9.70 10.19 25.26
N VAL A 203 -9.25 11.08 24.38
CA VAL A 203 -8.93 12.49 24.65
C VAL A 203 -9.69 13.41 23.70
N ALA A 204 -9.66 14.71 23.94
CA ALA A 204 -10.38 15.69 23.11
C ALA A 204 -9.53 16.93 22.84
N LEU A 205 -9.78 17.59 21.71
CA LEU A 205 -9.14 18.87 21.31
C LEU A 205 -10.08 20.06 21.53
N SER A 206 -10.91 20.03 22.56
CA SER A 206 -11.94 21.04 22.83
C SER A 206 -11.39 22.34 23.39
N ASP A 207 -10.35 22.26 24.20
CA ASP A 207 -9.75 23.40 24.91
C ASP A 207 -8.28 23.09 25.30
N ASN A 208 -7.56 24.09 25.81
CA ASN A 208 -6.14 23.95 26.11
C ASN A 208 -5.86 22.87 27.19
N LYS A 209 -6.73 22.73 28.20
CA LYS A 209 -6.58 21.72 29.25
C LYS A 209 -6.71 20.30 28.66
N ASN A 210 -7.64 20.10 27.75
CA ASN A 210 -7.84 18.81 27.08
C ASN A 210 -6.74 18.55 26.04
N ILE A 211 -6.23 19.58 25.34
CA ILE A 211 -5.05 19.44 24.47
C ILE A 211 -3.82 18.98 25.26
N MET A 212 -3.59 19.51 26.45
CA MET A 212 -2.50 19.05 27.33
C MET A 212 -2.70 17.60 27.82
N LYS A 213 -3.94 17.13 27.96
CA LYS A 213 -4.20 15.71 28.23
C LYS A 213 -3.90 14.86 27.01
N ALA A 214 -4.29 15.33 25.80
CA ALA A 214 -3.98 14.65 24.54
C ALA A 214 -2.47 14.50 24.35
N GLN A 215 -1.69 15.54 24.64
CA GLN A 215 -0.22 15.51 24.60
C GLN A 215 0.33 14.38 25.49
N ARG A 216 -0.13 14.32 26.74
CA ARG A 216 0.31 13.29 27.70
C ARG A 216 -0.07 11.88 27.25
N ALA A 217 -1.28 11.71 26.72
CA ALA A 217 -1.76 10.43 26.22
C ALA A 217 -0.93 9.93 25.00
N ILE A 218 -0.66 10.82 24.04
CA ILE A 218 0.16 10.52 22.87
C ILE A 218 1.59 10.16 23.30
N ARG A 219 2.20 10.96 24.17
CA ARG A 219 3.55 10.68 24.71
C ARG A 219 3.59 9.32 25.40
N LYS A 220 2.64 9.04 26.28
CA LYS A 220 2.55 7.74 26.97
C LYS A 220 2.41 6.58 26.01
N ALA A 221 1.59 6.70 24.97
CA ALA A 221 1.46 5.67 23.95
C ALA A 221 2.79 5.39 23.25
N LEU A 222 3.61 6.41 22.98
CA LEU A 222 4.94 6.25 22.38
C LEU A 222 5.98 5.69 23.36
N GLU A 223 5.91 6.05 24.63
CA GLU A 223 6.75 5.44 25.68
C GLU A 223 6.49 3.93 25.79
N ILE A 224 5.22 3.50 25.70
CA ILE A 224 4.84 2.08 25.66
C ILE A 224 5.47 1.38 24.46
N GLN A 225 5.53 2.05 23.29
CA GLN A 225 6.17 1.48 22.10
C GLN A 225 7.70 1.45 22.23
N ARG A 226 8.32 2.49 22.79
CA ARG A 226 9.76 2.53 23.09
C ARG A 226 10.15 1.33 23.96
N ASP A 227 9.35 1.05 24.96
CA ASP A 227 9.60 -0.01 25.93
C ASP A 227 9.07 -1.38 25.45
N ALA A 228 8.58 -1.47 24.22
CA ALA A 228 7.99 -2.65 23.59
C ALA A 228 6.93 -3.35 24.47
N ALA A 229 6.19 -2.58 25.27
CA ALA A 229 5.29 -3.08 26.31
C ALA A 229 3.95 -3.65 25.78
N GLY A 230 3.52 -3.29 24.57
CA GLY A 230 2.32 -3.85 23.95
C GLY A 230 1.54 -2.87 23.09
N PHE A 231 0.28 -3.18 22.80
CA PHE A 231 -0.62 -2.37 21.98
C PHE A 231 -1.09 -1.12 22.72
N SER A 232 -0.96 0.04 22.10
CA SER A 232 -1.45 1.32 22.63
C SER A 232 -2.40 2.00 21.64
N PHE A 233 -3.50 2.54 22.16
CA PHE A 233 -4.58 3.16 21.38
C PHE A 233 -5.01 4.48 22.01
N VAL A 234 -4.98 5.56 21.24
CA VAL A 234 -5.49 6.88 21.65
C VAL A 234 -6.52 7.37 20.66
N GLU A 235 -7.77 7.45 21.07
CA GLU A 235 -8.84 8.08 20.31
C GLU A 235 -8.88 9.57 20.62
N ILE A 236 -8.86 10.41 19.59
CA ILE A 236 -8.76 11.87 19.70
C ILE A 236 -10.02 12.49 19.10
N LEU A 237 -10.92 12.97 19.94
CA LEU A 237 -12.09 13.73 19.51
C LEU A 237 -11.64 15.07 18.92
N SER A 238 -11.90 15.29 17.65
CA SER A 238 -11.30 16.34 16.84
C SER A 238 -12.35 17.22 16.17
N PRO A 239 -12.20 18.56 16.15
CA PRO A 239 -13.06 19.44 15.39
C PRO A 239 -12.85 19.28 13.87
N CYS A 240 -13.96 19.34 13.10
CA CYS A 240 -13.99 19.40 11.64
C CYS A 240 -14.82 20.59 11.16
N PRO A 241 -14.36 21.85 11.37
CA PRO A 241 -15.15 23.05 11.20
C PRO A 241 -15.78 23.19 9.81
N THR A 242 -14.98 23.02 8.76
CA THR A 242 -15.43 23.20 7.36
C THR A 242 -16.59 22.28 7.00
N ILE A 243 -16.50 21.00 7.38
CA ILE A 243 -17.54 20.03 7.03
C ILE A 243 -18.76 20.15 7.94
N TRP A 244 -18.56 20.55 9.19
CA TRP A 244 -19.69 20.81 10.09
C TRP A 244 -20.39 22.16 9.80
N GLY A 245 -19.78 23.04 8.96
CA GLY A 245 -20.30 24.38 8.69
C GLY A 245 -20.26 25.31 9.91
N MET A 246 -19.22 25.16 10.75
CA MET A 246 -19.02 25.91 12.01
C MET A 246 -17.74 26.72 11.94
N ASP A 247 -17.68 27.81 12.69
CA ASP A 247 -16.39 28.47 12.94
C ASP A 247 -15.50 27.60 13.86
N PRO A 248 -14.17 27.81 13.85
CA PRO A 248 -13.24 27.00 14.62
C PRO A 248 -13.49 26.98 16.15
N VAL A 249 -13.98 28.07 16.73
CA VAL A 249 -14.25 28.16 18.17
C VAL A 249 -15.52 27.37 18.51
N GLU A 250 -16.57 27.57 17.71
CA GLU A 250 -17.82 26.85 17.81
C GLU A 250 -17.62 25.34 17.63
N ALA A 251 -16.81 24.94 16.65
CA ALA A 251 -16.49 23.54 16.42
C ALA A 251 -15.76 22.89 17.63
N ARG A 252 -14.83 23.61 18.27
CA ARG A 252 -14.19 23.14 19.50
C ARG A 252 -15.18 23.01 20.65
N LYS A 253 -16.09 23.94 20.80
CA LYS A 253 -17.17 23.90 21.78
C LYS A 253 -18.10 22.69 21.55
N TRP A 254 -18.45 22.42 20.29
CA TRP A 254 -19.24 21.27 19.89
C TRP A 254 -18.58 19.93 20.27
N VAL A 255 -17.24 19.84 20.17
CA VAL A 255 -16.50 18.65 20.65
C VAL A 255 -16.76 18.40 22.15
N SER A 256 -16.72 19.43 23.00
CA SER A 256 -16.96 19.25 24.45
C SER A 256 -18.43 19.02 24.79
N GLU A 257 -19.36 19.72 24.14
CA GLU A 257 -20.77 19.72 24.51
C GLU A 257 -21.57 18.57 23.87
N ARG A 258 -21.13 18.06 22.72
CA ARG A 258 -21.86 17.02 21.97
C ARG A 258 -21.06 15.73 21.83
N MET A 259 -19.82 15.81 21.33
CA MET A 259 -19.03 14.59 21.13
C MET A 259 -18.65 13.92 22.45
N ALA A 260 -18.14 14.68 23.42
CA ALA A 260 -17.69 14.13 24.69
C ALA A 260 -18.83 13.52 25.54
N VAL A 261 -20.08 13.91 25.28
CA VAL A 261 -21.26 13.27 25.87
C VAL A 261 -21.48 11.86 25.29
N THR A 262 -21.35 11.72 23.98
CA THR A 262 -21.50 10.44 23.28
C THR A 262 -20.27 9.54 23.50
N PHE A 263 -19.09 10.15 23.49
CA PHE A 263 -17.79 9.53 23.60
C PHE A 263 -17.07 10.04 24.86
N PRO A 264 -17.32 9.48 26.06
CA PRO A 264 -16.75 9.96 27.31
C PRO A 264 -15.22 9.96 27.29
N VAL A 265 -14.62 11.13 27.60
CA VAL A 265 -13.16 11.32 27.66
C VAL A 265 -12.62 10.70 28.96
N LYS A 266 -11.91 9.59 28.83
CA LYS A 266 -11.32 8.87 29.98
C LYS A 266 -10.27 7.87 29.54
N VAL A 267 -9.51 7.37 30.50
CA VAL A 267 -8.69 6.17 30.37
C VAL A 267 -9.60 4.93 30.49
N PHE A 268 -9.58 4.06 29.50
CA PHE A 268 -10.30 2.78 29.49
C PHE A 268 -9.42 1.64 29.98
N ARG A 269 -8.14 1.70 29.67
CA ARG A 269 -7.14 0.75 30.13
C ARG A 269 -5.79 1.43 30.30
N ASP A 270 -5.11 1.08 31.36
CA ASP A 270 -3.74 1.45 31.68
C ASP A 270 -3.15 0.33 32.53
N SER A 271 -2.70 -0.73 31.87
CA SER A 271 -2.20 -1.92 32.54
C SER A 271 -0.76 -2.19 32.10
N ARG A 272 0.06 -2.65 33.04
CA ARG A 272 1.35 -3.24 32.64
C ARG A 272 1.08 -4.56 31.92
N PRO A 273 1.87 -4.91 30.89
CA PRO A 273 1.72 -6.20 30.24
C PRO A 273 1.85 -7.27 31.32
N SER A 274 0.85 -8.16 31.42
CA SER A 274 1.07 -9.43 32.04
C SER A 274 2.23 -10.08 31.32
N THR A 275 3.24 -10.53 32.03
CA THR A 275 4.33 -11.33 31.48
C THR A 275 3.73 -12.63 30.95
N ILE A 276 3.13 -12.58 29.76
CA ILE A 276 2.85 -13.78 29.01
C ILE A 276 4.24 -14.22 28.54
N THR A 277 4.82 -15.16 29.27
CA THR A 277 6.11 -15.79 28.96
C THR A 277 5.95 -16.85 27.87
N ASP A 278 5.10 -16.62 26.90
CA ASP A 278 5.16 -17.37 25.68
C ASP A 278 6.41 -16.90 24.93
N ASN A 279 7.44 -17.73 24.98
CA ASN A 279 8.55 -17.55 24.04
C ASN A 279 7.95 -17.54 22.64
N PRO A 280 7.96 -16.41 21.92
CA PRO A 280 7.49 -16.42 20.54
C PRO A 280 8.27 -17.55 19.82
N PRO A 281 7.61 -18.32 18.96
CA PRO A 281 8.34 -19.29 18.15
C PRO A 281 9.49 -18.54 17.47
N PRO A 282 10.66 -19.17 17.33
CA PRO A 282 11.80 -18.51 16.71
C PRO A 282 11.34 -17.89 15.39
N VAL A 283 11.67 -16.62 15.19
CA VAL A 283 11.39 -15.93 13.92
C VAL A 283 12.16 -16.70 12.85
N ARG A 284 11.45 -17.55 12.12
CA ARG A 284 12.03 -18.22 10.97
C ARG A 284 12.31 -17.18 9.90
N ALA A 285 13.48 -17.20 9.31
CA ALA A 285 13.75 -16.38 8.15
C ALA A 285 12.73 -16.71 7.04
N MET A 286 12.37 -15.73 6.24
CA MET A 286 11.39 -15.94 5.16
C MET A 286 11.75 -17.16 4.26
N PRO A 287 13.03 -17.41 3.92
CA PRO A 287 13.44 -18.62 3.22
C PRO A 287 13.09 -19.93 3.94
N ASP A 288 13.19 -19.96 5.28
CA ASP A 288 12.87 -21.16 6.07
C ASP A 288 11.36 -21.38 6.16
N VAL A 289 10.54 -20.31 6.17
CA VAL A 289 9.09 -20.38 6.19
C VAL A 289 8.52 -20.86 4.85
N LEU A 290 9.16 -20.45 3.76
CA LEU A 290 8.75 -20.82 2.40
C LEU A 290 9.41 -22.14 1.95
N GLU A 291 10.18 -22.81 2.85
CA GLU A 291 10.97 -24.01 2.51
C GLU A 291 11.90 -23.77 1.29
N ILE A 292 12.31 -22.51 1.10
CA ILE A 292 13.28 -22.16 0.07
C ILE A 292 14.62 -22.68 0.54
N PRO A 293 15.26 -23.64 -0.15
CA PRO A 293 16.56 -24.14 0.25
C PRO A 293 17.56 -22.99 0.35
N SER A 294 18.19 -22.83 1.51
CA SER A 294 19.24 -21.82 1.75
C SER A 294 20.50 -22.06 0.92
N ALA A 295 20.61 -23.24 0.34
CA ALA A 295 21.55 -23.60 -0.71
C ALA A 295 20.86 -24.51 -1.71
N PRO A 296 21.24 -24.50 -2.99
CA PRO A 296 20.73 -25.49 -3.94
C PRO A 296 21.05 -26.88 -3.38
N PRO A 297 20.12 -27.87 -3.50
CA PRO A 297 20.38 -29.23 -3.06
C PRO A 297 21.74 -29.68 -3.62
N GLN A 298 22.57 -30.22 -2.74
CA GLN A 298 23.87 -30.77 -3.15
C GLN A 298 23.58 -31.92 -4.14
N GLY A 299 23.84 -31.68 -5.41
CA GLY A 299 23.44 -32.55 -6.52
C GLY A 299 22.57 -31.89 -7.58
N ALA A 300 22.03 -30.71 -7.34
CA ALA A 300 21.47 -29.89 -8.43
C ALA A 300 22.63 -29.63 -9.43
N CYS A 301 22.41 -30.04 -10.65
CA CYS A 301 23.29 -29.84 -11.78
C CYS A 301 24.11 -28.56 -11.62
N LYS A 302 25.44 -28.66 -11.68
CA LYS A 302 26.40 -27.55 -11.73
C LYS A 302 26.21 -26.82 -13.08
N THR A 303 25.02 -26.40 -13.39
CA THR A 303 24.84 -25.39 -14.41
C THR A 303 25.45 -24.13 -13.82
N ALA A 304 26.52 -23.68 -14.41
CA ALA A 304 27.08 -22.35 -14.20
C ALA A 304 25.89 -21.37 -14.19
N ALA A 305 25.92 -20.41 -13.26
CA ALA A 305 24.87 -19.41 -13.22
C ALA A 305 24.74 -18.86 -14.64
N ARG A 306 23.58 -19.07 -15.27
CA ARG A 306 23.32 -18.62 -16.64
C ARG A 306 23.50 -17.10 -16.64
N ALA A 307 24.31 -16.60 -17.56
CA ALA A 307 24.40 -15.17 -17.77
C ALA A 307 23.08 -14.71 -18.42
N HIS A 308 22.26 -14.00 -17.68
CA HIS A 308 21.05 -13.41 -18.24
C HIS A 308 21.44 -12.27 -19.20
N PRO A 309 20.79 -12.17 -20.37
CA PRO A 309 21.11 -11.14 -21.38
C PRO A 309 20.68 -9.72 -20.98
N PHE A 310 20.05 -9.54 -19.81
CA PHE A 310 19.52 -8.28 -19.33
C PHE A 310 20.03 -7.95 -17.91
N GLU A 311 20.01 -6.67 -17.55
CA GLU A 311 20.18 -6.21 -16.16
C GLU A 311 18.85 -6.15 -15.41
N GLU A 312 17.80 -5.67 -16.10
CA GLU A 312 16.44 -5.61 -15.62
C GLU A 312 15.48 -5.87 -16.79
N MET A 313 14.45 -6.67 -16.58
CA MET A 313 13.39 -6.93 -17.54
C MET A 313 12.03 -6.67 -16.92
N THR A 314 11.26 -5.83 -17.56
CA THR A 314 9.91 -5.46 -17.16
C THR A 314 8.89 -5.98 -18.14
N ILE A 315 7.92 -6.77 -17.66
CA ILE A 315 6.95 -7.46 -18.49
C ILE A 315 5.55 -7.03 -18.03
N LYS A 316 4.72 -6.64 -18.96
CA LYS A 316 3.29 -6.43 -18.73
C LYS A 316 2.50 -7.52 -19.46
N ILE A 317 1.65 -8.23 -18.72
CA ILE A 317 0.78 -9.26 -19.27
C ILE A 317 -0.66 -8.79 -19.11
N ALA A 318 -1.43 -8.78 -20.19
CA ALA A 318 -2.77 -8.22 -20.19
C ALA A 318 -3.76 -9.06 -21.00
N GLY A 319 -5.00 -9.16 -20.49
CA GLY A 319 -6.05 -9.95 -21.11
C GLY A 319 -7.38 -9.84 -20.35
N PHE A 320 -8.24 -10.83 -20.53
CA PHE A 320 -9.47 -10.97 -19.77
C PHE A 320 -9.35 -11.99 -18.63
N GLY A 321 -10.21 -11.85 -17.64
CA GLY A 321 -10.37 -12.87 -16.61
C GLY A 321 -10.71 -14.24 -17.24
N GLY A 322 -9.95 -15.26 -16.85
CA GLY A 322 -10.06 -16.63 -17.40
C GLY A 322 -9.03 -16.98 -18.47
N GLN A 323 -8.32 -16.03 -19.07
CA GLN A 323 -7.25 -16.29 -20.06
C GLN A 323 -5.91 -16.69 -19.43
N GLY A 324 -5.82 -16.80 -18.11
CA GLY A 324 -4.59 -17.22 -17.43
C GLY A 324 -3.51 -16.13 -17.30
N VAL A 325 -3.87 -14.84 -17.44
CA VAL A 325 -2.98 -13.68 -17.33
C VAL A 325 -2.16 -13.70 -16.05
N LEU A 326 -2.84 -13.83 -14.89
CA LEU A 326 -2.18 -13.82 -13.58
C LEU A 326 -1.34 -15.09 -13.35
N LEU A 327 -1.79 -16.23 -13.88
CA LEU A 327 -1.02 -17.48 -13.79
C LEU A 327 0.29 -17.37 -14.58
N LEU A 328 0.25 -16.81 -15.79
CA LEU A 328 1.44 -16.57 -16.60
C LEU A 328 2.45 -15.67 -15.85
N GLY A 329 1.96 -14.57 -15.25
CA GLY A 329 2.82 -13.69 -14.45
C GLY A 329 3.43 -14.40 -13.24
N GLN A 330 2.66 -15.25 -12.56
CA GLN A 330 3.19 -16.06 -11.45
C GLN A 330 4.25 -17.07 -11.90
N LEU A 331 4.04 -17.74 -13.03
CA LEU A 331 5.02 -18.68 -13.57
C LEU A 331 6.34 -17.95 -13.93
N LEU A 332 6.27 -16.82 -14.62
CA LEU A 332 7.47 -16.02 -14.94
C LEU A 332 8.19 -15.52 -13.68
N ALA A 333 7.44 -15.05 -12.69
CA ALA A 333 7.99 -14.62 -11.42
C ALA A 333 8.71 -15.78 -10.70
N GLU A 334 8.09 -16.96 -10.66
CA GLU A 334 8.70 -18.15 -10.04
C GLU A 334 9.95 -18.61 -10.79
N MET A 335 9.93 -18.58 -12.11
CA MET A 335 11.09 -18.89 -12.93
C MET A 335 12.27 -17.95 -12.64
N GLY A 336 12.03 -16.63 -12.58
CA GLY A 336 13.04 -15.64 -12.24
C GLY A 336 13.65 -15.90 -10.85
N MET A 337 12.83 -16.21 -9.84
CA MET A 337 13.34 -16.57 -8.51
C MET A 337 14.20 -17.84 -8.53
N ARG A 338 13.82 -18.86 -9.31
CA ARG A 338 14.61 -20.10 -9.45
C ARG A 338 15.98 -19.84 -10.10
N GLU A 339 16.04 -18.85 -10.99
CA GLU A 339 17.29 -18.41 -11.63
C GLU A 339 18.04 -17.33 -10.82
N ARG A 340 17.64 -17.11 -9.55
CA ARG A 340 18.28 -16.20 -8.59
C ARG A 340 18.22 -14.73 -8.95
N LEU A 341 17.21 -14.33 -9.69
CA LEU A 341 16.91 -12.92 -9.93
C LEU A 341 16.09 -12.35 -8.77
N GLU A 342 16.23 -11.05 -8.54
CA GLU A 342 15.24 -10.28 -7.78
C GLU A 342 13.97 -10.20 -8.62
N VAL A 343 12.82 -10.45 -8.01
CA VAL A 343 11.56 -10.53 -8.74
C VAL A 343 10.46 -9.77 -8.00
N SER A 344 9.66 -9.03 -8.75
CA SER A 344 8.37 -8.55 -8.27
C SER A 344 7.24 -8.97 -9.21
N TRP A 345 6.10 -9.27 -8.64
CA TRP A 345 4.87 -9.55 -9.38
C TRP A 345 3.71 -8.76 -8.77
N LEU A 346 3.11 -7.89 -9.58
CA LEU A 346 2.02 -7.01 -9.18
C LEU A 346 0.77 -7.29 -10.01
N PRO A 347 -0.22 -8.04 -9.49
CA PRO A 347 -1.48 -8.25 -10.19
C PRO A 347 -2.40 -7.04 -10.07
N SER A 348 -3.12 -6.74 -11.15
CA SER A 348 -4.21 -5.77 -11.19
C SER A 348 -5.43 -6.42 -11.84
N TYR A 349 -6.48 -6.60 -11.05
CA TYR A 349 -7.77 -7.07 -11.55
C TYR A 349 -8.90 -6.42 -10.75
N GLY A 350 -9.99 -6.08 -11.44
CA GLY A 350 -11.17 -5.50 -10.81
C GLY A 350 -12.10 -6.56 -10.22
N PRO A 351 -13.18 -6.16 -9.51
CA PRO A 351 -14.19 -7.07 -8.98
C PRO A 351 -14.95 -7.85 -10.06
N GLU A 352 -14.82 -7.46 -11.31
CA GLU A 352 -15.40 -8.14 -12.47
C GLU A 352 -14.56 -9.35 -12.88
N MET A 353 -14.67 -10.42 -12.10
CA MET A 353 -13.89 -11.65 -12.24
C MET A 353 -14.15 -12.43 -13.54
N ARG A 354 -15.17 -12.08 -14.32
CA ARG A 354 -15.51 -12.70 -15.62
C ARG A 354 -15.75 -11.61 -16.65
N SER A 355 -14.98 -11.61 -17.72
CA SER A 355 -15.00 -10.63 -18.83
C SER A 355 -14.42 -9.24 -18.52
N GLY A 356 -13.92 -8.97 -17.29
CA GLY A 356 -13.21 -7.74 -16.95
C GLY A 356 -11.73 -7.77 -17.38
N SER A 357 -11.12 -6.61 -17.62
CA SER A 357 -9.70 -6.50 -17.96
C SER A 357 -8.83 -6.91 -16.77
N ALA A 358 -7.97 -7.90 -16.96
CA ALA A 358 -6.95 -8.31 -16.01
C ALA A 358 -5.57 -8.01 -16.58
N HIS A 359 -4.65 -7.53 -15.76
CA HIS A 359 -3.25 -7.44 -16.14
C HIS A 359 -2.36 -7.65 -14.93
N CYS A 360 -1.10 -7.96 -15.16
CA CYS A 360 -0.09 -7.97 -14.12
C CYS A 360 1.24 -7.45 -14.67
N ASP A 361 2.02 -6.89 -13.78
CA ASP A 361 3.38 -6.47 -14.03
C ASP A 361 4.34 -7.48 -13.39
N VAL A 362 5.39 -7.87 -14.12
CA VAL A 362 6.49 -8.70 -13.62
C VAL A 362 7.79 -7.95 -13.88
N CYS A 363 8.56 -7.73 -12.83
CA CYS A 363 9.94 -7.23 -12.96
C CYS A 363 10.90 -8.34 -12.55
N MET A 364 11.94 -8.54 -13.34
CA MET A 364 13.06 -9.43 -13.04
C MET A 364 14.36 -8.64 -13.15
N SER A 365 15.23 -8.70 -12.16
CA SER A 365 16.45 -7.88 -12.14
C SER A 365 17.60 -8.61 -11.44
N LYS A 366 18.83 -8.32 -11.85
CA LYS A 366 20.05 -8.72 -11.13
C LYS A 366 20.28 -7.87 -9.88
N LYS A 367 19.59 -6.73 -9.76
CA LYS A 367 19.70 -5.78 -8.66
C LYS A 367 18.34 -5.67 -7.94
N ARG A 368 18.33 -5.07 -6.75
CA ARG A 368 17.10 -4.80 -6.01
C ARG A 368 16.12 -3.97 -6.83
N ILE A 369 14.88 -4.42 -6.91
CA ILE A 369 13.80 -3.75 -7.62
C ILE A 369 13.29 -2.60 -6.75
N GLY A 370 13.36 -1.36 -7.27
CA GLY A 370 12.93 -0.16 -6.56
C GLY A 370 11.41 0.05 -6.57
N SER A 371 10.71 -0.44 -7.61
CA SER A 371 9.27 -0.33 -7.76
C SER A 371 8.69 -1.54 -8.50
N PRO A 372 7.58 -2.13 -8.02
CA PRO A 372 6.87 -3.19 -8.74
C PRO A 372 5.98 -2.66 -9.87
N LEU A 373 5.80 -1.34 -9.98
CA LEU A 373 4.99 -0.70 -11.02
C LEU A 373 5.78 -0.56 -12.30
N VAL A 374 5.20 -1.05 -13.41
CA VAL A 374 5.79 -0.96 -14.74
C VAL A 374 4.99 0.04 -15.57
N SER A 375 5.54 1.24 -15.75
CA SER A 375 4.94 2.28 -16.59
C SER A 375 5.31 2.12 -18.07
N GLN A 376 6.54 1.66 -18.35
CA GLN A 376 7.05 1.43 -19.70
C GLN A 376 7.67 0.03 -19.75
N PRO A 377 6.91 -1.00 -20.14
CA PRO A 377 7.41 -2.36 -20.19
C PRO A 377 8.40 -2.59 -21.33
N ASN A 378 9.40 -3.44 -21.08
CA ASN A 378 10.26 -3.98 -22.15
C ASN A 378 9.47 -4.98 -23.01
N VAL A 379 8.58 -5.76 -22.37
CA VAL A 379 7.77 -6.77 -23.05
C VAL A 379 6.30 -6.61 -22.67
N LEU A 380 5.43 -6.60 -23.68
CA LEU A 380 3.98 -6.74 -23.52
C LEU A 380 3.53 -8.09 -24.05
N ILE A 381 2.84 -8.88 -23.22
CA ILE A 381 2.11 -10.08 -23.65
C ILE A 381 0.61 -9.75 -23.65
N ALA A 382 0.05 -9.53 -24.82
CA ALA A 382 -1.35 -9.16 -25.01
C ALA A 382 -2.18 -10.38 -25.43
N MET A 383 -3.06 -10.85 -24.53
CA MET A 383 -3.91 -12.03 -24.73
C MET A 383 -5.12 -11.75 -25.63
N ASN A 384 -5.42 -10.49 -25.94
CA ASN A 384 -6.53 -10.07 -26.80
C ASN A 384 -6.31 -8.66 -27.36
N GLU A 385 -7.11 -8.30 -28.37
CA GLU A 385 -7.04 -7.03 -29.07
C GLU A 385 -7.22 -5.80 -28.14
N ILE A 386 -8.17 -5.85 -27.21
CA ILE A 386 -8.45 -4.73 -26.30
C ILE A 386 -7.22 -4.43 -25.45
N SER A 387 -6.56 -5.48 -24.96
CA SER A 387 -5.33 -5.36 -24.18
C SER A 387 -4.15 -4.85 -25.04
N LEU A 388 -4.06 -5.31 -26.29
CA LEU A 388 -3.07 -4.81 -27.25
C LEU A 388 -3.23 -3.30 -27.45
N ARG A 389 -4.42 -2.85 -27.86
CA ARG A 389 -4.70 -1.42 -28.09
C ARG A 389 -4.45 -0.53 -26.87
N LYS A 390 -4.76 -1.06 -25.68
CA LYS A 390 -4.60 -0.31 -24.42
C LYS A 390 -3.14 -0.14 -24.02
N PHE A 391 -2.33 -1.17 -24.12
CA PHE A 391 -0.99 -1.21 -23.53
C PHE A 391 0.17 -1.09 -24.51
N ALA A 392 -0.04 -1.37 -25.81
CA ALA A 392 1.02 -1.22 -26.80
C ALA A 392 1.65 0.18 -26.84
N PRO A 393 0.90 1.29 -26.69
CA PRO A 393 1.50 2.63 -26.67
C PRO A 393 2.46 2.88 -25.49
N SER A 394 2.42 2.05 -24.43
CA SER A 394 3.32 2.18 -23.29
C SER A 394 4.63 1.40 -23.45
N VAL A 395 4.75 0.55 -24.45
CA VAL A 395 5.97 -0.23 -24.72
C VAL A 395 7.06 0.67 -25.28
N GLY A 396 8.28 0.53 -24.78
CA GLY A 396 9.41 1.32 -25.25
C GLY A 396 9.77 1.06 -26.72
N PRO A 397 10.52 1.97 -27.38
CA PRO A 397 10.84 1.88 -28.82
C PRO A 397 11.56 0.59 -29.24
N GLN A 398 12.32 -0.03 -28.35
CA GLN A 398 13.03 -1.28 -28.57
C GLN A 398 12.34 -2.47 -27.89
N GLY A 399 11.12 -2.27 -27.41
CA GLY A 399 10.37 -3.30 -26.70
C GLY A 399 9.77 -4.34 -27.64
N LEU A 400 9.31 -5.42 -27.04
CA LEU A 400 8.68 -6.56 -27.70
C LEU A 400 7.20 -6.64 -27.33
N ILE A 401 6.35 -6.89 -28.31
CA ILE A 401 4.93 -7.15 -28.13
C ILE A 401 4.61 -8.56 -28.67
N LEU A 402 4.20 -9.45 -27.79
CA LEU A 402 3.65 -10.75 -28.17
C LEU A 402 2.12 -10.67 -28.14
N PHE A 403 1.49 -10.84 -29.27
CA PHE A 403 0.05 -10.72 -29.40
C PHE A 403 -0.60 -12.05 -29.74
N ASN A 404 -1.60 -12.47 -28.96
CA ASN A 404 -2.40 -13.65 -29.25
C ASN A 404 -3.39 -13.37 -30.40
N GLY A 405 -2.98 -13.65 -31.59
CA GLY A 405 -3.75 -13.48 -32.81
C GLY A 405 -2.93 -13.88 -34.05
N THR A 406 -3.61 -14.14 -35.15
CA THR A 406 -2.97 -14.50 -36.45
C THR A 406 -2.46 -13.29 -37.20
N THR A 407 -3.11 -12.13 -37.01
CA THR A 407 -2.80 -10.87 -37.68
C THR A 407 -3.09 -9.70 -36.76
N LEU A 408 -2.48 -8.56 -37.03
CA LEU A 408 -2.80 -7.33 -36.28
C LEU A 408 -4.24 -6.88 -36.60
N PRO A 409 -4.92 -6.27 -35.63
CA PRO A 409 -6.25 -5.71 -35.82
C PRO A 409 -6.24 -4.64 -36.94
N PRO A 410 -7.33 -4.49 -37.71
CA PRO A 410 -7.50 -3.38 -38.64
C PRO A 410 -7.30 -2.04 -37.92
N ASP A 411 -6.71 -1.06 -38.62
CA ASP A 411 -6.46 0.28 -38.12
C ASP A 411 -5.61 0.34 -36.81
N PHE A 412 -4.80 -0.69 -36.54
CA PHE A 412 -3.85 -0.66 -35.46
C PHE A 412 -2.63 0.17 -35.84
N GLU A 413 -2.39 1.27 -35.10
CA GLU A 413 -1.19 2.07 -35.27
C GLU A 413 0.03 1.29 -34.79
N LEU A 414 0.99 1.04 -35.69
CA LEU A 414 2.21 0.32 -35.38
C LEU A 414 3.09 1.17 -34.45
N PRO A 415 3.36 0.72 -33.21
CA PRO A 415 4.37 1.36 -32.36
C PRO A 415 5.77 1.12 -33.00
N SER A 416 6.76 1.84 -32.47
CA SER A 416 8.16 1.60 -32.85
C SER A 416 8.76 0.31 -32.26
N SER A 417 7.96 -0.44 -31.54
CA SER A 417 8.31 -1.72 -30.90
C SER A 417 8.13 -2.88 -31.88
N ARG A 418 8.91 -3.96 -31.71
CA ARG A 418 8.72 -5.20 -32.46
C ARG A 418 7.42 -5.90 -32.02
N ILE A 419 6.62 -6.38 -33.00
CA ILE A 419 5.39 -7.12 -32.70
C ILE A 419 5.46 -8.50 -33.36
N VAL A 420 5.12 -9.53 -32.57
CA VAL A 420 4.98 -10.92 -33.04
C VAL A 420 3.55 -11.37 -32.78
N CYS A 421 2.86 -11.75 -33.86
CA CYS A 421 1.51 -12.32 -33.79
C CYS A 421 1.59 -13.84 -33.65
N ILE A 422 1.02 -14.38 -32.61
CA ILE A 422 1.08 -15.79 -32.26
C ILE A 422 -0.36 -16.31 -32.13
N PRO A 423 -0.82 -17.27 -32.94
CA PRO A 423 -2.16 -17.84 -32.85
C PRO A 423 -2.27 -18.80 -31.66
N ALA A 424 -1.94 -18.34 -30.47
CA ALA A 424 -1.78 -19.16 -29.28
C ALA A 424 -3.07 -19.87 -28.86
N THR A 425 -4.24 -19.26 -29.11
CA THR A 425 -5.53 -19.90 -28.86
C THR A 425 -5.78 -21.06 -29.80
N GLU A 426 -5.47 -20.91 -31.09
CA GLU A 426 -5.63 -21.96 -32.12
C GLU A 426 -4.66 -23.12 -31.88
N ILE A 427 -3.40 -22.81 -31.54
CA ILE A 427 -2.40 -23.80 -31.17
C ILE A 427 -2.87 -24.59 -29.93
N ALA A 428 -3.36 -23.91 -28.90
CA ALA A 428 -3.85 -24.53 -27.69
C ALA A 428 -5.10 -25.40 -27.93
N ASP A 429 -6.00 -24.97 -28.82
CA ASP A 429 -7.17 -25.74 -29.23
C ASP A 429 -6.76 -27.04 -29.92
N GLY A 430 -5.80 -26.97 -30.84
CA GLY A 430 -5.19 -28.13 -31.50
C GLY A 430 -4.53 -29.12 -30.52
N LEU A 431 -4.13 -28.66 -29.33
CA LEU A 431 -3.60 -29.49 -28.25
C LEU A 431 -4.69 -30.05 -27.33
N GLY A 432 -5.96 -29.69 -27.57
CA GLY A 432 -7.14 -30.19 -26.85
C GLY A 432 -7.59 -29.29 -25.68
N SER A 433 -7.02 -28.11 -25.50
CA SER A 433 -7.46 -27.20 -24.43
C SER A 433 -7.06 -25.75 -24.70
N THR A 434 -8.00 -24.88 -25.05
CA THR A 434 -7.77 -23.43 -25.19
C THR A 434 -7.23 -22.75 -23.93
N LYS A 435 -7.36 -23.41 -22.77
CA LYS A 435 -6.89 -22.89 -21.46
C LYS A 435 -5.37 -22.80 -21.35
N VAL A 436 -4.61 -23.48 -22.21
CA VAL A 436 -3.15 -23.44 -22.21
C VAL A 436 -2.54 -22.40 -23.18
N ALA A 437 -3.37 -21.54 -23.77
CA ALA A 437 -2.89 -20.49 -24.68
C ALA A 437 -1.86 -19.53 -24.02
N ASN A 438 -2.01 -19.28 -22.70
CA ASN A 438 -1.03 -18.53 -21.91
C ASN A 438 0.32 -19.25 -21.81
N VAL A 439 0.33 -20.59 -21.83
CA VAL A 439 1.59 -21.37 -21.81
C VAL A 439 2.23 -21.42 -23.19
N VAL A 440 1.44 -21.42 -24.27
CA VAL A 440 1.95 -21.22 -25.64
C VAL A 440 2.67 -19.89 -25.74
N LEU A 441 2.05 -18.79 -25.26
CA LEU A 441 2.69 -17.48 -25.27
C LEU A 441 3.93 -17.41 -24.36
N MET A 442 3.95 -18.17 -23.27
CA MET A 442 5.15 -18.30 -22.43
C MET A 442 6.28 -18.97 -23.20
N GLY A 443 5.99 -20.05 -23.95
CA GLY A 443 6.97 -20.72 -24.81
C GLY A 443 7.57 -19.77 -25.84
N ALA A 444 6.70 -19.03 -26.55
CA ALA A 444 7.14 -18.02 -27.51
C ALA A 444 7.97 -16.89 -26.86
N PHE A 445 7.57 -16.42 -25.68
CA PHE A 445 8.33 -15.44 -24.92
C PHE A 445 9.75 -15.91 -24.58
N LEU A 446 9.87 -17.16 -24.13
CA LEU A 446 11.17 -17.72 -23.76
C LEU A 446 12.09 -17.89 -24.95
N GLU A 447 11.56 -18.30 -26.10
CA GLU A 447 12.35 -18.47 -27.32
C GLU A 447 12.79 -17.12 -27.85
N GLU A 448 11.88 -16.17 -27.98
CA GLU A 448 12.12 -14.83 -28.50
C GLU A 448 13.13 -14.03 -27.66
N THR A 449 13.08 -14.17 -26.33
CA THR A 449 13.89 -13.35 -25.44
C THR A 449 15.11 -14.09 -24.88
N SER A 450 15.13 -15.40 -24.91
CA SER A 450 16.14 -16.22 -24.25
C SER A 450 16.46 -15.83 -22.80
N CYS A 451 15.54 -15.08 -22.12
CA CYS A 451 15.79 -14.48 -20.81
C CYS A 451 15.81 -15.48 -19.67
N LEU A 452 15.00 -16.54 -19.74
CA LEU A 452 14.89 -17.61 -18.74
C LEU A 452 15.03 -18.98 -19.42
N SER A 453 15.39 -20.01 -18.66
CA SER A 453 15.62 -21.33 -19.22
C SER A 453 14.30 -22.12 -19.41
N PRO A 454 14.14 -22.85 -20.53
CA PRO A 454 12.99 -23.73 -20.73
C PRO A 454 12.87 -24.81 -19.67
N GLU A 455 13.96 -25.29 -19.11
CA GLU A 455 13.98 -26.29 -18.05
C GLU A 455 13.38 -25.71 -16.75
N THR A 456 13.65 -24.43 -16.46
CA THR A 456 13.03 -23.73 -15.33
C THR A 456 11.53 -23.56 -15.54
N ALA A 457 11.09 -23.31 -16.78
CA ALA A 457 9.67 -23.24 -17.15
C ALA A 457 8.96 -24.58 -16.92
N ALA A 458 9.54 -25.68 -17.39
CA ALA A 458 8.98 -27.03 -17.22
C ALA A 458 8.78 -27.35 -15.73
N ARG A 459 9.77 -27.04 -14.87
CA ARG A 459 9.68 -27.24 -13.43
C ARG A 459 8.63 -26.34 -12.77
N ALA A 460 8.54 -25.05 -13.17
CA ALA A 460 7.53 -24.15 -12.64
C ALA A 460 6.11 -24.61 -12.97
N ILE A 461 5.91 -25.17 -14.16
CA ILE A 461 4.63 -25.78 -14.57
C ILE A 461 4.35 -27.03 -13.71
N GLU A 462 5.33 -27.93 -13.52
CA GLU A 462 5.19 -29.15 -12.71
C GLU A 462 4.72 -28.85 -11.29
N ASP A 463 5.28 -27.85 -10.66
CA ASP A 463 4.93 -27.48 -9.28
C ASP A 463 3.52 -26.85 -9.16
N LYS A 464 3.06 -26.15 -10.19
CA LYS A 464 1.74 -25.50 -10.18
C LYS A 464 0.61 -26.42 -10.65
N VAL A 465 0.88 -27.33 -11.56
CA VAL A 465 -0.12 -28.20 -12.17
C VAL A 465 -0.17 -29.54 -11.45
N LYS A 466 -1.05 -29.66 -10.47
CA LYS A 466 -1.19 -30.88 -9.64
C LYS A 466 -1.78 -32.09 -10.37
N ARG A 467 -2.41 -31.92 -11.54
CA ARG A 467 -3.04 -33.00 -12.32
C ARG A 467 -2.11 -33.45 -13.44
N ILE A 468 -1.70 -34.72 -13.42
CA ILE A 468 -0.78 -35.31 -14.39
C ILE A 468 -1.28 -35.16 -15.84
N GLU A 469 -2.57 -35.30 -16.06
CA GLU A 469 -3.20 -35.14 -17.38
C GLU A 469 -3.04 -33.73 -17.96
N LEU A 470 -3.07 -32.71 -17.12
CA LEU A 470 -2.87 -31.33 -17.52
C LEU A 470 -1.39 -30.98 -17.66
N LEU A 471 -0.51 -31.72 -17.02
CA LEU A 471 0.92 -31.47 -17.08
C LEU A 471 1.45 -31.69 -18.49
N GLU A 472 1.06 -32.82 -19.13
CA GLU A 472 1.50 -33.16 -20.48
C GLU A 472 0.99 -32.14 -21.51
N VAL A 473 -0.27 -31.69 -21.38
CA VAL A 473 -0.83 -30.65 -22.27
C VAL A 473 -0.07 -29.33 -22.11
N ASN A 474 0.29 -28.95 -20.88
CA ASN A 474 1.07 -27.74 -20.64
C ASN A 474 2.51 -27.82 -21.19
N ARG A 475 3.15 -29.00 -21.08
CA ARG A 475 4.48 -29.22 -21.68
C ARG A 475 4.46 -29.08 -23.20
N ARG A 476 3.48 -29.71 -23.83
CA ARG A 476 3.26 -29.60 -25.28
C ARG A 476 2.95 -28.17 -25.71
N ALA A 477 2.19 -27.42 -24.90
CA ALA A 477 1.87 -26.03 -25.15
C ALA A 477 3.12 -25.15 -25.08
N LEU A 478 3.99 -25.36 -24.10
CA LEU A 478 5.27 -24.67 -23.97
C LEU A 478 6.14 -24.90 -25.21
N GLU A 479 6.28 -26.13 -25.62
CA GLU A 479 7.11 -26.52 -26.77
C GLU A 479 6.54 -25.97 -28.08
N ALA A 480 5.22 -26.08 -28.28
CA ALA A 480 4.56 -25.54 -29.46
C ALA A 480 4.73 -24.03 -29.62
N GLY A 481 4.75 -23.30 -28.50
CA GLY A 481 5.04 -21.86 -28.53
C GLY A 481 6.47 -21.54 -28.94
N ARG A 482 7.44 -22.32 -28.48
CA ARG A 482 8.84 -22.20 -28.88
C ARG A 482 9.05 -22.54 -30.35
N GLU A 483 8.57 -23.69 -30.80
CA GLU A 483 8.65 -24.13 -32.18
C GLU A 483 7.99 -23.15 -33.17
N PHE A 484 6.98 -22.39 -32.73
CA PHE A 484 6.34 -21.39 -33.56
C PHE A 484 7.31 -20.28 -33.92
N ILE A 485 8.08 -19.77 -32.95
CA ILE A 485 9.08 -18.71 -33.16
C ILE A 485 10.23 -19.22 -34.04
N ASP A 486 10.78 -20.41 -33.75
CA ASP A 486 11.84 -21.01 -34.56
C ASP A 486 11.47 -21.14 -36.05
N LYS A 487 10.21 -21.47 -36.34
CA LYS A 487 9.71 -21.57 -37.75
C LYS A 487 9.54 -20.22 -38.44
N GLU A 488 9.10 -19.19 -37.67
CA GLU A 488 9.00 -17.83 -38.23
C GLU A 488 10.37 -17.27 -38.56
N GLU A 489 11.39 -17.44 -37.74
CA GLU A 489 12.77 -17.02 -38.04
C GLU A 489 13.35 -17.70 -39.28
N MET A 490 13.03 -18.97 -39.49
CA MET A 490 13.43 -19.68 -40.73
C MET A 490 12.74 -19.16 -42.03
N LEU A 491 11.53 -18.61 -41.89
CA LEU A 491 10.75 -18.08 -43.03
C LEU A 491 11.11 -16.64 -43.39
N VAL A 492 11.59 -15.85 -42.45
CA VAL A 492 12.04 -14.46 -42.63
C VAL A 492 13.55 -14.45 -42.87
N GLY A 493 14.04 -15.17 -43.92
CA GLY A 493 15.46 -15.35 -44.27
C GLY A 493 16.37 -14.16 -43.93
N ALA A 494 17.16 -14.35 -42.92
CA ALA A 494 18.47 -13.83 -42.59
C ALA A 494 18.95 -12.52 -43.26
N GLU A 495 18.60 -11.38 -42.70
CA GLU A 495 19.62 -10.35 -42.48
C GLU A 495 20.13 -10.48 -41.05
N PRO A 496 21.45 -10.55 -40.79
CA PRO A 496 21.98 -10.65 -39.45
C PRO A 496 21.68 -9.36 -38.68
N GLN A 497 20.82 -9.45 -37.69
CA GLN A 497 20.64 -8.38 -36.74
C GLN A 497 21.94 -8.23 -35.91
N PRO A 498 22.43 -7.01 -35.64
CA PRO A 498 23.61 -6.82 -34.83
C PRO A 498 23.40 -7.34 -33.42
N ASP A 499 24.41 -8.02 -32.89
CA ASP A 499 24.51 -8.68 -31.61
C ASP A 499 23.77 -7.98 -30.47
N GLY A 500 22.84 -8.71 -29.84
CA GLY A 500 22.35 -8.46 -28.48
C GLY A 500 21.33 -7.35 -28.36
N PHE A 501 20.15 -7.67 -27.83
CA PHE A 501 19.22 -6.68 -27.29
C PHE A 501 19.96 -5.82 -26.25
N PRO A 502 20.04 -4.50 -26.41
CA PRO A 502 20.58 -3.64 -25.38
C PRO A 502 19.51 -3.43 -24.31
N TYR A 503 19.52 -4.23 -23.27
CA TYR A 503 18.78 -4.01 -22.03
C TYR A 503 19.69 -3.57 -20.90
#